data_a481831a6c852ad27e8fcab10b778ff6
#
_entry.id   a481831a6c852ad27e8fcab10b778ff6
#
_cell.length_a   1.000
_cell.length_b   1.000
_cell.length_c   1.000
_cell.angle_alpha   90.00
_cell.angle_beta   90.00
_cell.angle_gamma   90.00
#
_symmetry.space_group_name_H-M   'P 1'
#
loop_
_entity.id
_entity.type
_entity.pdbx_description
1 polymer ?
#
loop_
_entity_poly.entity_id
_entity_poly.type
_entity_poly.pdbx_seq_one_letter_code
_entity_poly.pdbx_strand_id
1 'polypeptide(L)'
;MSKNFFPKTLSDWLFLIFVLVLGAECHSYSRHRRAERRRARDMRSVERDYPVIRQEGTLRLIAGNDFLSDDQSEIYDAAIQELARDLRQKSGLRVEIVPPDSIDLQFKPLGQLSTGKVDLFVYSSIYDAAIDNREYRHFAEKRAASLYLVQRHADSTRYISQLSALAGHALTLPKGTPTTYIQKYFVKQAGDSLRIQLDTLHSAEELAKLVASGKLRYTVCSATEAKRFAHLYPALDCKLPMTDSVRTLWVTRRNAPALCDSLRAWGVGQ
;
A
#
# COMPACT_ATOMS: atom_id res chain seq x y z
N MET A 1 20.55 32.53 42.93
CA MET A 1 19.08 32.52 43.24
C MET A 1 18.37 31.94 42.04
N SER A 2 18.08 30.64 42.07
CA SER A 2 17.29 29.96 41.05
C SER A 2 15.82 30.16 41.36
N LYS A 3 15.10 30.96 40.56
CA LYS A 3 13.64 31.08 40.63
C LYS A 3 13.04 29.84 40.00
N ASN A 4 12.50 28.98 40.84
CA ASN A 4 11.70 27.84 40.38
C ASN A 4 10.47 28.35 39.64
N PHE A 5 10.43 28.16 38.34
CA PHE A 5 9.33 28.52 37.47
C PHE A 5 8.29 27.36 37.53
N PHE A 6 7.46 27.35 38.58
CA PHE A 6 6.29 26.43 38.65
C PHE A 6 5.07 27.22 38.18
N PRO A 7 4.31 26.67 37.21
CA PRO A 7 3.07 27.28 36.73
C PRO A 7 2.05 27.37 37.87
N LYS A 8 1.54 28.57 38.14
CA LYS A 8 0.65 28.89 39.25
C LYS A 8 -0.82 28.97 38.84
N THR A 9 -1.09 29.11 37.55
CA THR A 9 -2.45 29.26 36.99
C THR A 9 -2.73 28.22 35.92
N LEU A 10 -4.02 27.96 35.65
CA LEU A 10 -4.45 27.10 34.55
C LEU A 10 -3.90 27.58 33.19
N SER A 11 -3.80 28.90 33.02
CA SER A 11 -3.23 29.54 31.83
C SER A 11 -1.76 29.20 31.64
N ASP A 12 -0.97 29.15 32.75
CA ASP A 12 0.45 28.81 32.71
C ASP A 12 0.64 27.34 32.30
N TRP A 13 -0.24 26.45 32.77
CA TRP A 13 -0.23 25.05 32.38
C TRP A 13 -0.59 24.84 30.91
N LEU A 14 -1.61 25.54 30.41
CA LEU A 14 -2.00 25.48 29.00
C LEU A 14 -0.87 26.00 28.10
N PHE A 15 -0.22 27.08 28.50
CA PHE A 15 0.95 27.62 27.76
C PHE A 15 2.12 26.63 27.75
N LEU A 16 2.41 25.99 28.88
CA LEU A 16 3.47 24.99 28.98
C LEU A 16 3.18 23.76 28.09
N ILE A 17 1.95 23.27 28.09
CA ILE A 17 1.51 22.18 27.21
C ILE A 17 1.64 22.58 25.75
N PHE A 18 1.21 23.80 25.39
CA PHE A 18 1.33 24.31 24.03
C PHE A 18 2.78 24.38 23.55
N VAL A 19 3.68 24.87 24.39
CA VAL A 19 5.14 24.94 24.09
C VAL A 19 5.73 23.53 23.95
N LEU A 20 5.33 22.58 24.79
CA LEU A 20 5.79 21.20 24.71
C LEU A 20 5.29 20.50 23.43
N VAL A 21 4.04 20.71 23.02
CA VAL A 21 3.48 20.17 21.78
C VAL A 21 4.19 20.76 20.56
N LEU A 22 4.36 22.09 20.52
CA LEU A 22 5.12 22.74 19.43
C LEU A 22 6.58 22.26 19.38
N GLY A 23 7.21 22.10 20.54
CA GLY A 23 8.57 21.56 20.63
C GLY A 23 8.67 20.12 20.10
N ALA A 24 7.70 19.29 20.40
CA ALA A 24 7.61 17.91 19.91
C ALA A 24 7.42 17.84 18.39
N GLU A 25 6.56 18.68 17.84
CA GLU A 25 6.35 18.78 16.39
C GLU A 25 7.58 19.32 15.65
N CYS A 26 8.23 20.37 16.16
CA CYS A 26 9.48 20.87 15.62
C CYS A 26 10.61 19.84 15.67
N HIS A 27 10.66 19.03 16.74
CA HIS A 27 11.66 17.99 16.87
C HIS A 27 11.38 16.81 15.91
N SER A 28 10.14 16.41 15.75
CA SER A 28 9.70 15.40 14.77
C SER A 28 10.03 15.85 13.33
N TYR A 29 9.68 17.08 12.99
CA TYR A 29 9.98 17.66 11.68
C TYR A 29 11.49 17.74 11.38
N SER A 30 12.29 18.11 12.37
CA SER A 30 13.74 18.16 12.21
C SER A 30 14.38 16.78 12.05
N ARG A 31 13.87 15.77 12.73
CA ARG A 31 14.27 14.34 12.55
C ARG A 31 13.93 13.85 11.15
N HIS A 32 12.72 14.15 10.68
CA HIS A 32 12.28 13.78 9.33
C HIS A 32 13.19 14.39 8.26
N ARG A 33 13.44 15.69 8.32
CA ARG A 33 14.37 16.37 7.40
C ARG A 33 15.80 15.83 7.45
N ARG A 34 16.30 15.47 8.63
CA ARG A 34 17.64 14.84 8.75
C ARG A 34 17.67 13.45 8.12
N ALA A 35 16.61 12.66 8.28
CA ALA A 35 16.48 11.34 7.65
C ALA A 35 16.41 11.46 6.12
N GLU A 36 15.66 12.41 5.59
CA GLU A 36 15.58 12.70 4.16
C GLU A 36 16.95 13.12 3.58
N ARG A 37 17.66 14.03 4.25
CA ARG A 37 19.00 14.45 3.82
C ARG A 37 20.00 13.29 3.84
N ARG A 38 19.92 12.37 4.82
CA ARG A 38 20.75 11.17 4.87
C ARG A 38 20.42 10.26 3.69
N ARG A 39 19.13 9.98 3.42
CA ARG A 39 18.68 9.17 2.28
C ARG A 39 19.15 9.75 0.95
N ALA A 40 19.00 11.07 0.74
CA ALA A 40 19.45 11.75 -0.46
C ALA A 40 20.97 11.65 -0.64
N ARG A 41 21.74 11.68 0.46
CA ARG A 41 23.19 11.52 0.45
C ARG A 41 23.59 10.08 0.13
N ASP A 42 22.95 9.13 0.79
CA ASP A 42 23.21 7.69 0.60
C ASP A 42 22.88 7.27 -0.83
N MET A 43 21.77 7.77 -1.37
CA MET A 43 21.35 7.49 -2.75
C MET A 43 22.35 8.04 -3.81
N ARG A 44 22.93 9.21 -3.57
CA ARG A 44 23.93 9.81 -4.49
C ARG A 44 25.23 8.98 -4.55
N SER A 45 25.52 8.21 -3.51
CA SER A 45 26.72 7.37 -3.44
C SER A 45 26.52 5.97 -4.06
N VAL A 46 25.28 5.61 -4.43
CA VAL A 46 24.98 4.29 -5.01
C VAL A 46 25.21 4.35 -6.53
N GLU A 47 26.30 3.75 -6.98
CA GLU A 47 26.63 3.57 -8.40
C GLU A 47 26.03 2.28 -8.97
N ARG A 48 24.73 2.04 -8.69
CA ARG A 48 24.03 0.84 -9.18
C ARG A 48 22.95 1.26 -10.20
N ASP A 49 23.30 1.18 -11.48
CA ASP A 49 22.41 1.40 -12.62
C ASP A 49 22.37 0.14 -13.51
N TYR A 50 21.62 0.17 -14.58
CA TYR A 50 21.38 -0.98 -15.45
C TYR A 50 22.66 -1.73 -15.92
N PRO A 51 23.77 -1.07 -16.30
CA PRO A 51 24.99 -1.79 -16.66
C PRO A 51 25.50 -2.71 -15.54
N VAL A 52 25.46 -2.26 -14.29
CA VAL A 52 25.87 -3.05 -13.13
C VAL A 52 24.88 -4.18 -12.89
N ILE A 53 23.57 -3.88 -12.95
CA ILE A 53 22.50 -4.88 -12.78
C ILE A 53 22.63 -5.98 -13.84
N ARG A 54 22.91 -5.60 -15.08
CA ARG A 54 23.13 -6.54 -16.20
C ARG A 54 24.36 -7.41 -16.00
N GLN A 55 25.44 -6.84 -15.48
CA GLN A 55 26.66 -7.59 -15.17
C GLN A 55 26.43 -8.60 -14.05
N GLU A 56 25.67 -8.22 -13.00
CA GLU A 56 25.28 -9.12 -11.91
C GLU A 56 24.22 -10.16 -12.35
N GLY A 57 23.51 -9.90 -13.44
CA GLY A 57 22.45 -10.75 -13.98
C GLY A 57 21.18 -10.78 -13.13
N THR A 58 21.05 -9.89 -12.12
CA THR A 58 19.94 -9.92 -11.16
C THR A 58 19.35 -8.54 -10.95
N LEU A 59 18.04 -8.42 -11.18
CA LEU A 59 17.19 -7.27 -10.86
C LEU A 59 16.43 -7.56 -9.57
N ARG A 60 16.57 -6.70 -8.55
CA ARG A 60 15.96 -6.87 -7.24
C ARG A 60 14.71 -6.02 -7.10
N LEU A 61 13.61 -6.69 -6.80
CA LEU A 61 12.27 -6.10 -6.67
C LEU A 61 11.80 -6.21 -5.23
N ILE A 62 11.25 -5.14 -4.67
CA ILE A 62 10.46 -5.17 -3.43
C ILE A 62 9.06 -4.65 -3.71
N ALA A 63 8.06 -5.24 -3.08
CA ALA A 63 6.68 -4.79 -3.22
C ALA A 63 6.13 -4.21 -1.91
N GLY A 64 5.12 -3.35 -2.03
CA GLY A 64 4.37 -2.80 -0.90
C GLY A 64 3.45 -3.84 -0.27
N ASN A 65 2.87 -3.45 0.88
CA ASN A 65 2.01 -4.32 1.68
C ASN A 65 0.73 -4.74 0.98
N ASP A 66 0.27 -3.96 0.03
CA ASP A 66 -0.90 -4.24 -0.80
C ASP A 66 -0.73 -5.47 -1.71
N PHE A 67 0.50 -5.98 -1.77
CA PHE A 67 0.85 -7.20 -2.49
C PHE A 67 1.31 -8.35 -1.59
N LEU A 68 1.16 -8.21 -0.27
CA LEU A 68 1.44 -9.32 0.64
C LEU A 68 0.37 -10.40 0.49
N SER A 69 0.81 -11.65 0.46
CA SER A 69 -0.08 -12.79 0.42
C SER A 69 -0.69 -13.06 1.81
N ASP A 70 -1.95 -13.46 1.83
CA ASP A 70 -2.57 -14.02 3.04
C ASP A 70 -2.13 -15.48 3.27
N ASP A 71 -1.53 -16.11 2.28
CA ASP A 71 -0.99 -17.46 2.35
C ASP A 71 0.41 -17.44 2.99
N GLN A 72 0.57 -18.19 4.09
CA GLN A 72 1.84 -18.25 4.82
C GLN A 72 2.97 -18.94 4.02
N SER A 73 2.65 -19.59 2.90
CA SER A 73 3.63 -20.24 2.03
C SER A 73 4.33 -19.26 1.07
N GLU A 74 3.71 -18.12 0.78
CA GLU A 74 4.27 -17.09 -0.11
C GLU A 74 4.20 -15.71 0.56
N ILE A 75 5.32 -14.97 0.49
CA ILE A 75 5.41 -13.61 1.09
C ILE A 75 4.54 -12.62 0.31
N TYR A 76 4.47 -12.78 -1.00
CA TYR A 76 3.74 -11.89 -1.89
C TYR A 76 2.69 -12.63 -2.71
N ASP A 77 1.62 -11.92 -3.06
CA ASP A 77 0.52 -12.44 -3.86
C ASP A 77 0.94 -12.86 -5.29
N ALA A 78 0.04 -13.59 -5.95
CA ALA A 78 0.26 -14.06 -7.32
C ALA A 78 0.52 -12.91 -8.32
N ALA A 79 0.02 -11.69 -8.04
CA ALA A 79 0.20 -10.56 -8.94
C ALA A 79 1.67 -10.11 -9.00
N ILE A 80 2.37 -10.10 -7.88
CA ILE A 80 3.81 -9.78 -7.85
C ILE A 80 4.64 -10.88 -8.51
N GLN A 81 4.26 -12.14 -8.32
CA GLN A 81 4.91 -13.28 -8.98
C GLN A 81 4.77 -13.18 -10.50
N GLU A 82 3.59 -12.81 -10.99
CA GLU A 82 3.33 -12.58 -12.41
C GLU A 82 4.15 -11.42 -12.96
N LEU A 83 4.18 -10.29 -12.25
CA LEU A 83 5.00 -9.13 -12.61
C LEU A 83 6.50 -9.47 -12.68
N ALA A 84 7.00 -10.21 -11.71
CA ALA A 84 8.40 -10.64 -11.70
C ALA A 84 8.70 -11.58 -12.87
N ARG A 85 7.74 -12.42 -13.25
CA ARG A 85 7.86 -13.33 -14.42
C ARG A 85 7.89 -12.53 -15.72
N ASP A 86 7.01 -11.56 -15.89
CA ASP A 86 6.96 -10.68 -17.06
C ASP A 86 8.26 -9.87 -17.20
N LEU A 87 8.74 -9.27 -16.11
CA LEU A 87 10.03 -8.57 -16.11
C LEU A 87 11.21 -9.49 -16.49
N ARG A 88 11.22 -10.73 -15.96
CA ARG A 88 12.25 -11.71 -16.30
C ARG A 88 12.24 -12.02 -17.79
N GLN A 89 11.07 -12.21 -18.35
CA GLN A 89 10.91 -12.53 -19.77
C GLN A 89 11.36 -11.37 -20.67
N LYS A 90 11.02 -10.13 -20.28
CA LYS A 90 11.36 -8.92 -21.05
C LYS A 90 12.82 -8.48 -20.90
N SER A 91 13.39 -8.63 -19.71
CA SER A 91 14.75 -8.18 -19.40
C SER A 91 15.83 -9.21 -19.71
N GLY A 92 15.48 -10.50 -19.71
CA GLY A 92 16.44 -11.60 -19.72
C GLY A 92 17.26 -11.75 -18.44
N LEU A 93 16.92 -10.98 -17.37
CA LEU A 93 17.59 -11.02 -16.08
C LEU A 93 16.87 -11.94 -15.10
N ARG A 94 17.60 -12.46 -14.12
CA ARG A 94 16.96 -13.03 -12.93
C ARG A 94 16.26 -11.91 -12.15
N VAL A 95 14.97 -12.07 -11.91
CA VAL A 95 14.22 -11.14 -11.05
C VAL A 95 14.08 -11.79 -9.68
N GLU A 96 14.65 -11.15 -8.67
CA GLU A 96 14.60 -11.55 -7.28
C GLU A 96 13.60 -10.67 -6.53
N ILE A 97 12.59 -11.27 -5.91
CA ILE A 97 11.65 -10.58 -5.05
C ILE A 97 12.25 -10.58 -3.64
N VAL A 98 12.59 -9.40 -3.15
CA VAL A 98 13.20 -9.23 -1.83
C VAL A 98 12.08 -9.17 -0.78
N PRO A 99 12.14 -10.00 0.27
CA PRO A 99 11.17 -9.93 1.36
C PRO A 99 11.30 -8.62 2.14
N PRO A 100 10.21 -8.09 2.71
CA PRO A 100 10.30 -6.94 3.59
C PRO A 100 11.02 -7.28 4.90
N ASP A 101 12.03 -6.49 5.28
CA ASP A 101 12.88 -6.74 6.46
C ASP A 101 12.16 -6.69 7.81
N SER A 102 10.91 -6.26 7.92
CA SER A 102 10.04 -6.29 9.11
C SER A 102 8.74 -5.46 8.95
N ILE A 103 7.92 -5.49 10.00
CA ILE A 103 6.56 -4.92 10.15
C ILE A 103 6.42 -3.41 9.86
N ASP A 104 7.49 -2.64 9.79
CA ASP A 104 7.44 -1.19 9.51
C ASP A 104 7.55 -0.90 8.00
N LEU A 105 6.49 -1.25 7.30
CA LEU A 105 6.44 -1.54 5.87
C LEU A 105 6.26 -0.30 4.98
N GLN A 106 5.90 0.86 5.54
CA GLN A 106 5.55 2.03 4.73
C GLN A 106 6.77 2.82 4.21
N PHE A 107 7.89 2.84 4.96
CA PHE A 107 9.06 3.65 4.63
C PHE A 107 10.36 2.87 4.36
N LYS A 108 10.40 1.59 4.71
CA LYS A 108 11.59 0.75 4.51
C LYS A 108 11.91 0.40 3.06
N PRO A 109 10.93 0.13 2.17
CA PRO A 109 11.22 -0.12 0.75
C PRO A 109 11.98 1.03 0.10
N LEU A 110 11.63 2.29 0.39
CA LEU A 110 12.37 3.45 -0.11
C LEU A 110 13.78 3.54 0.45
N GLY A 111 13.99 3.13 1.71
CA GLY A 111 15.32 3.05 2.32
C GLY A 111 16.18 1.98 1.64
N GLN A 112 15.62 0.83 1.31
CA GLN A 112 16.33 -0.24 0.59
C GLN A 112 16.63 0.19 -0.86
N LEU A 113 15.69 0.91 -1.50
CA LEU A 113 15.88 1.47 -2.82
C LEU A 113 17.00 2.53 -2.82
N SER A 114 17.00 3.46 -1.85
CA SER A 114 18.02 4.51 -1.74
C SER A 114 19.43 3.98 -1.48
N THR A 115 19.54 2.87 -0.76
CA THR A 115 20.83 2.21 -0.46
C THR A 115 21.28 1.22 -1.54
N GLY A 116 20.50 1.01 -2.59
CA GLY A 116 20.82 0.06 -3.66
C GLY A 116 20.66 -1.41 -3.30
N LYS A 117 20.05 -1.72 -2.16
CA LYS A 117 19.70 -3.09 -1.79
C LYS A 117 18.65 -3.68 -2.72
N VAL A 118 17.73 -2.82 -3.21
CA VAL A 118 16.76 -3.15 -4.25
C VAL A 118 16.85 -2.14 -5.40
N ASP A 119 16.39 -2.54 -6.58
CA ASP A 119 16.41 -1.74 -7.80
C ASP A 119 15.07 -1.13 -8.13
N LEU A 120 14.00 -1.86 -7.79
CA LEU A 120 12.61 -1.49 -8.02
C LEU A 120 11.78 -1.64 -6.75
N PHE A 121 10.90 -0.67 -6.53
CA PHE A 121 9.82 -0.75 -5.56
C PHE A 121 8.50 -0.66 -6.29
N VAL A 122 7.61 -1.63 -6.04
CA VAL A 122 6.27 -1.71 -6.64
C VAL A 122 5.22 -1.54 -5.55
N TYR A 123 4.29 -0.63 -5.77
CA TYR A 123 3.19 -0.44 -4.85
C TYR A 123 1.93 0.04 -5.59
N SER A 124 0.79 -0.06 -4.93
CA SER A 124 -0.46 0.47 -5.46
C SER A 124 -0.59 1.96 -5.18
N SER A 125 -1.10 2.74 -6.14
CA SER A 125 -1.37 4.18 -5.97
C SER A 125 -2.40 4.51 -4.88
N ILE A 126 -3.00 3.48 -4.30
CA ILE A 126 -3.80 3.54 -3.08
C ILE A 126 -3.00 4.19 -1.94
N TYR A 127 -1.73 3.83 -1.85
CA TYR A 127 -0.81 4.42 -0.89
C TYR A 127 -0.24 5.69 -1.52
N ASP A 128 -0.87 6.81 -1.26
CA ASP A 128 -0.32 8.13 -1.60
C ASP A 128 0.91 8.41 -0.71
N ALA A 129 1.91 7.56 -0.86
CA ALA A 129 3.21 7.80 -0.29
C ALA A 129 3.74 9.04 -1.01
N ALA A 130 3.96 10.11 -0.27
CA ALA A 130 4.61 11.31 -0.75
C ALA A 130 6.07 10.98 -1.12
N ILE A 131 6.23 10.28 -2.27
CA ILE A 131 7.53 9.89 -2.78
C ILE A 131 8.12 11.10 -3.49
N ASP A 132 9.25 11.58 -3.01
CA ASP A 132 9.90 12.78 -3.55
C ASP A 132 10.40 12.54 -4.97
N ASN A 133 9.75 13.18 -5.94
CA ASN A 133 10.13 13.13 -7.35
C ASN A 133 11.55 13.67 -7.64
N ARG A 134 12.18 14.36 -6.71
CA ARG A 134 13.58 14.79 -6.83
C ARG A 134 14.56 13.64 -6.65
N GLU A 135 14.17 12.60 -5.94
CA GLU A 135 15.01 11.47 -5.58
C GLU A 135 14.66 10.20 -6.37
N TYR A 136 13.41 10.08 -6.80
CA TYR A 136 12.88 8.87 -7.43
C TYR A 136 12.24 9.16 -8.80
N ARG A 137 12.19 8.13 -9.63
CA ARG A 137 11.41 8.07 -10.87
C ARG A 137 10.25 7.14 -10.67
N HIS A 138 9.08 7.58 -11.14
CA HIS A 138 7.84 6.82 -11.06
C HIS A 138 7.38 6.45 -12.47
N PHE A 139 6.89 5.23 -12.57
CA PHE A 139 6.20 4.71 -13.75
C PHE A 139 4.84 4.22 -13.28
N ALA A 140 3.78 4.63 -13.96
CA ALA A 140 2.42 4.26 -13.58
C ALA A 140 1.84 3.30 -14.61
N GLU A 141 1.29 2.20 -14.15
CA GLU A 141 0.56 1.23 -14.95
C GLU A 141 -0.90 1.22 -14.51
N LYS A 142 -1.84 1.29 -15.46
CA LYS A 142 -3.25 1.24 -15.16
C LYS A 142 -3.66 -0.21 -14.93
N ARG A 143 -4.21 -0.51 -13.74
CA ARG A 143 -4.81 -1.81 -13.44
C ARG A 143 -6.32 -1.69 -13.22
N ALA A 144 -7.00 -2.84 -13.25
CA ALA A 144 -8.38 -2.96 -12.83
C ALA A 144 -8.55 -2.58 -11.35
N ALA A 145 -9.78 -2.36 -10.92
CA ALA A 145 -10.10 -2.13 -9.52
C ALA A 145 -9.42 -3.15 -8.61
N SER A 146 -8.77 -2.70 -7.55
CA SER A 146 -8.02 -3.59 -6.65
C SER A 146 -8.91 -4.24 -5.60
N LEU A 147 -10.04 -3.62 -5.25
CA LEU A 147 -10.97 -4.15 -4.26
C LEU A 147 -12.38 -4.31 -4.84
N TYR A 148 -13.02 -5.40 -4.44
CA TYR A 148 -14.39 -5.75 -4.82
C TYR A 148 -15.24 -5.97 -3.57
N LEU A 149 -16.50 -5.58 -3.63
CA LEU A 149 -17.47 -5.89 -2.59
C LEU A 149 -17.80 -7.38 -2.64
N VAL A 150 -17.72 -8.03 -1.47
CA VAL A 150 -18.20 -9.40 -1.28
C VAL A 150 -19.56 -9.33 -0.60
N GLN A 151 -20.58 -9.84 -1.26
CA GLN A 151 -21.97 -9.87 -0.81
C GLN A 151 -22.68 -11.14 -1.28
N ARG A 152 -23.88 -11.42 -0.76
CA ARG A 152 -24.69 -12.56 -1.21
C ARG A 152 -25.60 -12.18 -2.38
N HIS A 153 -25.74 -13.08 -3.36
CA HIS A 153 -26.71 -12.94 -4.43
C HIS A 153 -28.17 -13.00 -3.95
N ALA A 154 -28.44 -13.84 -2.97
CA ALA A 154 -29.81 -14.21 -2.59
C ALA A 154 -30.54 -13.18 -1.74
N ASP A 155 -29.89 -12.09 -1.31
CA ASP A 155 -30.51 -11.07 -0.45
C ASP A 155 -30.96 -9.88 -1.30
N SER A 156 -32.03 -10.08 -2.09
CA SER A 156 -32.55 -9.06 -3.02
C SER A 156 -32.90 -7.70 -2.37
N THR A 157 -33.24 -7.70 -1.08
CA THR A 157 -33.58 -6.45 -0.35
C THR A 157 -32.37 -5.71 0.15
N ARG A 158 -31.20 -6.34 0.12
CA ARG A 158 -29.94 -5.82 0.70
C ARG A 158 -28.76 -5.90 -0.28
N TYR A 159 -29.07 -6.24 -1.52
CA TYR A 159 -28.07 -6.30 -2.57
C TYR A 159 -27.61 -4.92 -2.98
N ILE A 160 -26.31 -4.71 -2.97
CA ILE A 160 -25.65 -3.44 -3.31
C ILE A 160 -25.24 -3.49 -4.77
N SER A 161 -25.86 -2.68 -5.61
CA SER A 161 -25.53 -2.56 -7.03
C SER A 161 -24.62 -1.38 -7.36
N GLN A 162 -24.50 -0.42 -6.43
CA GLN A 162 -23.66 0.78 -6.56
C GLN A 162 -23.13 1.22 -5.20
N LEU A 163 -21.94 1.81 -5.15
CA LEU A 163 -21.24 2.14 -3.89
C LEU A 163 -22.03 3.09 -2.98
N SER A 164 -22.79 4.02 -3.55
CA SER A 164 -23.64 4.93 -2.78
C SER A 164 -24.71 4.20 -1.94
N ALA A 165 -25.12 3.01 -2.35
CA ALA A 165 -26.08 2.19 -1.61
C ALA A 165 -25.47 1.54 -0.36
N LEU A 166 -24.17 1.61 -0.15
CA LEU A 166 -23.51 1.20 1.10
C LEU A 166 -23.73 2.20 2.25
N ALA A 167 -24.27 3.39 1.97
CA ALA A 167 -24.61 4.38 2.98
C ALA A 167 -25.48 3.76 4.09
N GLY A 168 -25.12 3.99 5.34
CA GLY A 168 -25.83 3.43 6.51
C GLY A 168 -25.52 1.95 6.83
N HIS A 169 -24.77 1.26 5.99
CA HIS A 169 -24.36 -0.12 6.22
C HIS A 169 -23.02 -0.23 6.94
N ALA A 170 -22.75 -1.42 7.50
CA ALA A 170 -21.45 -1.77 8.05
C ALA A 170 -20.66 -2.59 7.02
N LEU A 171 -19.42 -2.17 6.76
CA LEU A 171 -18.45 -2.86 5.92
C LEU A 171 -17.34 -3.40 6.81
N THR A 172 -17.16 -4.70 6.86
CA THR A 172 -16.08 -5.33 7.60
C THR A 172 -14.88 -5.56 6.68
N LEU A 173 -13.72 -5.10 7.12
CA LEU A 173 -12.48 -5.19 6.36
C LEU A 173 -11.60 -6.29 6.92
N PRO A 174 -11.00 -7.13 6.07
CA PRO A 174 -10.11 -8.18 6.52
C PRO A 174 -8.83 -7.63 7.15
N LYS A 175 -8.18 -8.46 7.96
CA LYS A 175 -6.88 -8.19 8.56
C LYS A 175 -5.89 -7.71 7.51
N GLY A 176 -5.13 -6.67 7.86
CA GLY A 176 -4.11 -6.10 6.97
C GLY A 176 -4.63 -5.09 5.95
N THR A 177 -5.96 -4.89 5.85
CA THR A 177 -6.51 -3.87 4.95
C THR A 177 -6.16 -2.46 5.45
N PRO A 178 -5.56 -1.59 4.62
CA PRO A 178 -5.16 -0.25 5.04
C PRO A 178 -6.36 0.65 5.32
N THR A 179 -6.56 1.00 6.59
CA THR A 179 -7.71 1.75 7.06
C THR A 179 -7.79 3.18 6.61
N THR A 180 -6.66 3.87 6.61
CA THR A 180 -6.58 5.29 6.24
C THR A 180 -7.04 5.55 4.81
N TYR A 181 -6.74 4.62 3.91
CA TYR A 181 -7.15 4.68 2.52
C TYR A 181 -8.67 4.46 2.37
N ILE A 182 -9.17 3.41 3.01
CA ILE A 182 -10.56 3.01 2.90
C ILE A 182 -11.50 4.06 3.46
N GLN A 183 -11.16 4.65 4.62
CA GLN A 183 -11.92 5.77 5.16
C GLN A 183 -11.95 6.95 4.17
N LYS A 184 -10.80 7.32 3.63
CA LYS A 184 -10.71 8.47 2.73
C LYS A 184 -11.43 8.25 1.39
N TYR A 185 -11.40 7.03 0.87
CA TYR A 185 -11.92 6.70 -0.46
C TYR A 185 -13.39 6.26 -0.41
N PHE A 186 -13.77 5.37 0.49
CA PHE A 186 -15.12 4.84 0.57
C PHE A 186 -16.10 5.81 1.23
N VAL A 187 -15.68 6.51 2.28
CA VAL A 187 -16.51 7.55 2.90
C VAL A 187 -16.84 8.65 1.90
N LYS A 188 -15.88 9.03 1.05
CA LYS A 188 -16.11 10.02 0.00
C LYS A 188 -17.13 9.56 -1.06
N GLN A 189 -17.19 8.27 -1.38
CA GLN A 189 -18.10 7.73 -2.40
C GLN A 189 -19.43 7.24 -1.84
N ALA A 190 -19.42 6.62 -0.66
CA ALA A 190 -20.60 6.04 0.00
C ALA A 190 -21.28 6.99 1.00
N GLY A 191 -20.68 8.17 1.26
CA GLY A 191 -21.14 9.12 2.26
C GLY A 191 -20.68 8.80 3.69
N ASP A 192 -20.78 9.79 4.58
CA ASP A 192 -20.30 9.74 5.97
C ASP A 192 -21.01 8.70 6.85
N SER A 193 -22.09 8.11 6.38
CA SER A 193 -22.88 7.11 7.11
C SER A 193 -22.36 5.67 6.96
N LEU A 194 -21.35 5.40 6.10
CA LEU A 194 -20.73 4.10 5.99
C LEU A 194 -19.92 3.79 7.26
N ARG A 195 -20.28 2.70 7.94
CA ARG A 195 -19.58 2.24 9.14
C ARG A 195 -18.53 1.22 8.77
N ILE A 196 -17.25 1.58 8.91
CA ILE A 196 -16.13 0.68 8.63
C ILE A 196 -15.73 -0.03 9.93
N GLN A 197 -15.70 -1.36 9.88
CA GLN A 197 -15.26 -2.23 10.96
C GLN A 197 -14.00 -2.97 10.52
N LEU A 198 -12.94 -2.88 11.32
CA LEU A 198 -11.72 -3.64 11.09
C LEU A 198 -11.81 -4.96 11.81
N ASP A 199 -11.63 -6.02 11.07
CA ASP A 199 -11.38 -7.32 11.64
C ASP A 199 -9.86 -7.56 11.71
N THR A 200 -9.35 -7.77 12.92
CA THR A 200 -7.92 -7.99 13.17
C THR A 200 -7.55 -9.47 13.22
N LEU A 201 -8.53 -10.36 13.12
CA LEU A 201 -8.37 -11.79 13.30
C LEU A 201 -8.52 -12.58 12.02
N HIS A 202 -9.52 -12.24 11.18
CA HIS A 202 -9.91 -13.02 10.03
C HIS A 202 -9.28 -12.51 8.72
N SER A 203 -8.88 -13.45 7.89
CA SER A 203 -8.47 -13.22 6.50
C SER A 203 -9.68 -12.86 5.61
N ALA A 204 -9.42 -12.40 4.39
CA ALA A 204 -10.48 -12.11 3.42
C ALA A 204 -11.33 -13.35 3.10
N GLU A 205 -10.73 -14.54 3.04
CA GLU A 205 -11.45 -15.78 2.79
C GLU A 205 -12.36 -16.18 3.95
N GLU A 206 -11.90 -16.03 5.20
CA GLU A 206 -12.71 -16.33 6.37
C GLU A 206 -13.91 -15.38 6.46
N LEU A 207 -13.72 -14.10 6.17
CA LEU A 207 -14.83 -13.14 6.09
C LEU A 207 -15.78 -13.46 4.94
N ALA A 208 -15.27 -13.88 3.78
CA ALA A 208 -16.10 -14.34 2.66
C ALA A 208 -16.97 -15.54 3.04
N LYS A 209 -16.44 -16.52 3.81
CA LYS A 209 -17.21 -17.65 4.37
C LYS A 209 -18.34 -17.15 5.30
N LEU A 210 -18.06 -16.13 6.12
CA LEU A 210 -19.07 -15.52 6.98
C LEU A 210 -20.18 -14.83 6.17
N VAL A 211 -19.80 -14.17 5.06
CA VAL A 211 -20.79 -13.57 4.14
C VAL A 211 -21.60 -14.67 3.45
N ALA A 212 -20.97 -15.70 2.94
CA ALA A 212 -21.66 -16.83 2.30
C ALA A 212 -22.68 -17.50 3.21
N SER A 213 -22.34 -17.66 4.50
CA SER A 213 -23.23 -18.22 5.52
C SER A 213 -24.29 -17.25 6.06
N GLY A 214 -24.26 -15.96 5.65
CA GLY A 214 -25.18 -14.91 6.11
C GLY A 214 -24.89 -14.36 7.51
N LYS A 215 -23.77 -14.74 8.13
CA LYS A 215 -23.34 -14.22 9.43
C LYS A 215 -22.73 -12.82 9.33
N LEU A 216 -22.17 -12.48 8.18
CA LEU A 216 -21.69 -11.15 7.84
C LEU A 216 -22.44 -10.67 6.59
N ARG A 217 -22.63 -9.34 6.45
CA ARG A 217 -23.32 -8.79 5.28
C ARG A 217 -22.36 -8.46 4.15
N TYR A 218 -21.34 -7.70 4.44
CA TYR A 218 -20.42 -7.14 3.47
C TYR A 218 -18.98 -7.21 3.95
N THR A 219 -18.10 -7.62 3.06
CA THR A 219 -16.66 -7.49 3.21
C THR A 219 -16.05 -7.10 1.87
N VAL A 220 -14.74 -7.00 1.80
CA VAL A 220 -14.00 -6.72 0.56
C VAL A 220 -12.99 -7.81 0.29
N CYS A 221 -12.62 -7.95 -0.98
CA CYS A 221 -11.55 -8.84 -1.41
C CYS A 221 -10.77 -8.21 -2.59
N SER A 222 -9.61 -8.72 -2.88
CA SER A 222 -8.83 -8.37 -4.07
C SER A 222 -9.47 -8.89 -5.36
N ALA A 223 -9.01 -8.40 -6.51
CA ALA A 223 -9.47 -8.88 -7.82
C ALA A 223 -9.22 -10.39 -8.04
N THR A 224 -8.08 -10.88 -7.54
CA THR A 224 -7.72 -12.31 -7.61
C THR A 224 -8.65 -13.14 -6.75
N GLU A 225 -8.89 -12.70 -5.51
CA GLU A 225 -9.80 -13.36 -4.59
C GLU A 225 -11.25 -13.33 -5.07
N ALA A 226 -11.70 -12.22 -5.70
CA ALA A 226 -13.05 -12.12 -6.24
C ALA A 226 -13.35 -13.23 -7.25
N LYS A 227 -12.40 -13.54 -8.15
CA LYS A 227 -12.52 -14.64 -9.10
C LYS A 227 -12.56 -16.00 -8.38
N ARG A 228 -11.69 -16.19 -7.39
CA ARG A 228 -11.62 -17.42 -6.59
C ARG A 228 -12.88 -17.62 -5.77
N PHE A 229 -13.36 -16.59 -5.08
CA PHE A 229 -14.56 -16.69 -4.23
C PHE A 229 -15.84 -16.92 -5.03
N ALA A 230 -15.97 -16.31 -6.22
CA ALA A 230 -17.09 -16.56 -7.11
C ALA A 230 -17.18 -18.05 -7.54
N HIS A 231 -16.02 -18.71 -7.63
CA HIS A 231 -15.97 -20.15 -7.95
C HIS A 231 -16.21 -21.04 -6.72
N LEU A 232 -15.58 -20.71 -5.59
CA LEU A 232 -15.64 -21.52 -4.37
C LEU A 232 -16.96 -21.37 -3.61
N TYR A 233 -17.57 -20.20 -3.68
CA TYR A 233 -18.79 -19.84 -2.94
C TYR A 233 -19.86 -19.31 -3.89
N PRO A 234 -20.63 -20.17 -4.57
CA PRO A 234 -21.64 -19.74 -5.56
C PRO A 234 -22.72 -18.80 -5.03
N ALA A 235 -22.90 -18.73 -3.70
CA ALA A 235 -23.82 -17.80 -3.06
C ALA A 235 -23.30 -16.36 -3.04
N LEU A 236 -22.01 -16.12 -3.36
CA LEU A 236 -21.39 -14.80 -3.32
C LEU A 236 -21.40 -14.10 -4.67
N ASP A 237 -21.60 -12.80 -4.59
CA ASP A 237 -21.30 -11.85 -5.67
C ASP A 237 -20.10 -11.00 -5.27
N CYS A 238 -19.08 -10.98 -6.12
CA CYS A 238 -17.86 -10.22 -5.97
C CYS A 238 -17.60 -9.35 -7.22
N LYS A 239 -18.66 -8.84 -7.88
CA LYS A 239 -18.55 -8.11 -9.15
C LYS A 239 -18.47 -6.60 -8.97
N LEU A 240 -18.99 -6.05 -7.86
CA LEU A 240 -19.02 -4.62 -7.66
C LEU A 240 -17.61 -4.11 -7.28
N PRO A 241 -16.94 -3.33 -8.15
CA PRO A 241 -15.66 -2.73 -7.80
C PRO A 241 -15.87 -1.65 -6.74
N MET A 242 -15.07 -1.71 -5.68
CA MET A 242 -15.10 -0.75 -4.57
C MET A 242 -14.14 0.41 -4.78
N THR A 243 -13.18 0.26 -5.67
CA THR A 243 -12.20 1.30 -6.01
C THR A 243 -12.21 1.55 -7.50
N ASP A 244 -11.95 2.79 -7.90
CA ASP A 244 -11.61 3.10 -9.29
C ASP A 244 -10.35 2.34 -9.70
N SER A 245 -10.03 2.35 -10.99
CA SER A 245 -8.82 1.69 -11.48
C SER A 245 -7.59 2.19 -10.71
N VAL A 246 -7.03 1.32 -9.90
CA VAL A 246 -5.81 1.59 -9.15
C VAL A 246 -4.63 1.43 -10.08
N ARG A 247 -3.70 2.37 -10.02
CA ARG A 247 -2.44 2.28 -10.76
C ARG A 247 -1.41 1.54 -9.94
N THR A 248 -0.76 0.57 -10.51
CA THR A 248 0.49 0.06 -9.98
C THR A 248 1.57 1.09 -10.28
N LEU A 249 2.26 1.51 -9.26
CA LEU A 249 3.37 2.43 -9.36
C LEU A 249 4.68 1.67 -9.19
N TRP A 250 5.57 1.86 -10.14
CA TRP A 250 6.93 1.36 -10.12
C TRP A 250 7.85 2.51 -9.79
N VAL A 251 8.75 2.32 -8.86
CA VAL A 251 9.67 3.35 -8.39
C VAL A 251 11.09 2.85 -8.52
N THR A 252 11.95 3.67 -9.07
CA THR A 252 13.40 3.45 -9.06
C THR A 252 14.12 4.72 -8.68
N ARG A 253 15.41 4.63 -8.42
CA ARG A 253 16.26 5.79 -8.13
C ARG A 253 16.38 6.70 -9.33
N ARG A 254 16.40 8.00 -9.09
CA ARG A 254 16.59 8.99 -10.14
C ARG A 254 18.00 8.96 -10.74
N ASN A 255 18.99 8.55 -9.96
CA ASN A 255 20.38 8.40 -10.40
C ASN A 255 20.68 7.05 -11.09
N ALA A 256 19.63 6.32 -11.50
CA ALA A 256 19.73 5.12 -12.34
C ALA A 256 19.04 5.35 -13.70
N PRO A 257 19.55 6.27 -14.55
CA PRO A 257 18.88 6.64 -15.81
C PRO A 257 18.82 5.49 -16.81
N ALA A 258 19.86 4.67 -16.92
CA ALA A 258 19.87 3.54 -17.84
C ALA A 258 18.87 2.45 -17.45
N LEU A 259 18.63 2.24 -16.15
CA LEU A 259 17.55 1.38 -15.66
C LEU A 259 16.17 1.98 -16.01
N CYS A 260 16.00 3.30 -15.85
CA CYS A 260 14.74 3.97 -16.22
C CYS A 260 14.41 3.77 -17.71
N ASP A 261 15.42 3.91 -18.59
CA ASP A 261 15.23 3.75 -20.04
C ASP A 261 14.95 2.29 -20.40
N SER A 262 15.62 1.35 -19.73
CA SER A 262 15.35 -0.08 -19.90
C SER A 262 13.94 -0.47 -19.47
N LEU A 263 13.45 0.06 -18.32
CA LEU A 263 12.08 -0.18 -17.84
C LEU A 263 11.04 0.31 -18.86
N ARG A 264 11.25 1.49 -19.46
CA ARG A 264 10.36 2.01 -20.52
C ARG A 264 10.41 1.11 -21.76
N ALA A 265 11.60 0.70 -22.17
CA ALA A 265 11.76 -0.21 -23.32
C ALA A 265 11.07 -1.57 -23.09
N TRP A 266 10.98 -2.03 -21.86
CA TRP A 266 10.22 -3.23 -21.48
C TRP A 266 8.71 -2.98 -21.31
N GLY A 267 8.23 -1.76 -21.54
CA GLY A 267 6.82 -1.41 -21.45
C GLY A 267 6.31 -1.26 -20.02
N VAL A 268 7.20 -1.01 -19.05
CA VAL A 268 6.78 -0.71 -17.68
C VAL A 268 6.23 0.71 -17.63
N GLY A 269 4.97 0.85 -17.18
CA GLY A 269 4.31 2.15 -17.02
C GLY A 269 3.74 2.74 -18.30
N GLN A 270 3.37 1.91 -19.27
CA GLN A 270 2.63 2.28 -20.47
C GLN A 270 1.14 2.03 -20.32
#